data_9325aaba256d4cf270244147d4cb527d
#
_entry.id   9325aaba256d4cf270244147d4cb527d
#
_cell.length_a   1.000
_cell.length_b   1.000
_cell.length_c   1.000
_cell.angle_alpha   90.00
_cell.angle_beta   90.00
_cell.angle_gamma   90.00
#
_symmetry.space_group_name_H-M   'P 1'
#
loop_
_entity.id
_entity.type
_entity.pdbx_description
1 polymer ?
#
loop_
_entity_poly.entity_id
_entity_poly.type
_entity_poly.pdbx_seq_one_letter_code
_entity_poly.pdbx_strand_id
1 'polypeptide(L)'
;MPLKLYFQIMWALFLSAYATGCCLSTKAPMDVLSYNHPNGGANERLMVFLRGMGGNHHSFEKEGLVSDVCDRMPAYDMVAPNAHYGYFADRSLMRRMKEDIIDPAHARGYKEIWLIGFSMGGLGALLYTIDHPEDIQGIYLVAPFLGYHAILNEIEAAGGVRQWEPGNFDPYQQWQRMLWQWLKQNVAEQTTVPIYLGFGQTDRYVAGQRLLAQILPAERVFTVPGGHGYESFRSLWKMFLQHGGCYCPGNR
;
A
#
# COMPACT_ATOMS: atom_id res chain seq x y z
N MET A 1 -50.56 -6.15 1.55
CA MET A 1 -49.44 -6.46 2.46
C MET A 1 -49.03 -5.16 3.13
N PRO A 2 -49.02 -5.03 4.46
CA PRO A 2 -48.73 -3.76 5.11
C PRO A 2 -47.26 -3.36 4.95
N LEU A 3 -47.03 -2.11 4.65
CA LEU A 3 -45.71 -1.49 4.38
C LEU A 3 -44.64 -1.82 5.44
N LYS A 4 -45.10 -2.03 6.71
CA LYS A 4 -44.23 -2.46 7.81
C LYS A 4 -43.58 -3.83 7.61
N LEU A 5 -44.25 -4.77 6.95
CA LEU A 5 -43.71 -6.11 6.72
C LEU A 5 -42.63 -6.08 5.61
N TYR A 6 -42.76 -5.18 4.63
CA TYR A 6 -41.78 -4.97 3.58
C TYR A 6 -40.47 -4.38 4.14
N PHE A 7 -40.59 -3.44 5.09
CA PHE A 7 -39.42 -2.86 5.78
C PHE A 7 -38.71 -3.87 6.68
N GLN A 8 -39.44 -4.74 7.36
CA GLN A 8 -38.84 -5.79 8.19
C GLN A 8 -38.13 -6.86 7.39
N ILE A 9 -38.67 -7.25 6.24
CA ILE A 9 -38.03 -8.22 5.32
C ILE A 9 -36.79 -7.60 4.65
N MET A 10 -36.87 -6.33 4.24
CA MET A 10 -35.69 -5.61 3.70
C MET A 10 -34.58 -5.45 4.75
N TRP A 11 -34.92 -5.17 6.01
CA TRP A 11 -33.94 -5.09 7.11
C TRP A 11 -33.34 -6.44 7.45
N ALA A 12 -34.12 -7.52 7.43
CA ALA A 12 -33.64 -8.88 7.66
C ALA A 12 -32.73 -9.35 6.52
N LEU A 13 -33.03 -9.00 5.26
CA LEU A 13 -32.16 -9.29 4.12
C LEU A 13 -30.89 -8.43 4.11
N PHE A 14 -30.96 -7.19 4.58
CA PHE A 14 -29.79 -6.34 4.77
C PHE A 14 -28.89 -6.84 5.91
N LEU A 15 -29.48 -7.27 7.03
CA LEU A 15 -28.73 -7.89 8.14
C LEU A 15 -28.15 -9.27 7.76
N SER A 16 -28.84 -10.07 6.95
CA SER A 16 -28.30 -11.36 6.49
C SER A 16 -27.18 -11.17 5.45
N ALA A 17 -27.23 -10.11 4.63
CA ALA A 17 -26.13 -9.75 3.72
C ALA A 17 -24.89 -9.24 4.48
N TYR A 18 -25.07 -8.59 5.64
CA TYR A 18 -23.96 -8.23 6.53
C TYR A 18 -23.43 -9.44 7.34
N ALA A 19 -24.27 -10.44 7.63
CA ALA A 19 -23.86 -11.65 8.37
C ALA A 19 -23.14 -12.68 7.47
N THR A 20 -23.27 -12.61 6.14
CA THR A 20 -22.51 -13.37 5.17
C THR A 20 -21.31 -12.58 4.62
N GLY A 21 -20.96 -11.44 5.22
CA GLY A 21 -19.65 -10.82 5.01
C GLY A 21 -18.61 -11.89 5.33
N CYS A 22 -18.02 -12.49 4.30
CA CYS A 22 -16.92 -13.43 4.40
C CYS A 22 -15.96 -12.90 5.46
N CYS A 23 -15.99 -13.48 6.64
CA CYS A 23 -14.94 -13.32 7.63
C CYS A 23 -13.71 -13.93 6.96
N LEU A 24 -12.96 -13.12 6.23
CA LEU A 24 -11.73 -13.55 5.59
C LEU A 24 -10.84 -14.03 6.73
N SER A 25 -10.75 -15.33 6.88
CA SER A 25 -9.94 -15.94 7.94
C SER A 25 -8.49 -15.53 7.76
N THR A 26 -7.96 -14.85 8.75
CA THR A 26 -6.54 -14.53 8.80
C THR A 26 -5.76 -15.81 9.11
N LYS A 27 -4.99 -16.27 8.14
CA LYS A 27 -4.13 -17.45 8.29
C LYS A 27 -2.79 -17.05 8.89
N ALA A 28 -2.19 -17.97 9.64
CA ALA A 28 -0.84 -17.88 10.13
C ALA A 28 -0.11 -19.20 9.81
N PRO A 29 0.95 -19.15 8.97
CA PRO A 29 1.45 -17.99 8.22
C PRO A 29 0.51 -17.53 7.10
N MET A 30 0.72 -16.29 6.60
CA MET A 30 0.03 -15.76 5.43
C MET A 30 0.27 -16.63 4.19
N ASP A 31 -0.75 -16.75 3.31
CA ASP A 31 -0.51 -17.28 1.96
C ASP A 31 0.38 -16.30 1.18
N VAL A 32 1.46 -16.80 0.57
CA VAL A 32 2.45 -15.99 -0.14
C VAL A 32 2.78 -16.61 -1.49
N LEU A 33 2.74 -15.81 -2.54
CA LEU A 33 3.35 -16.17 -3.83
C LEU A 33 4.77 -15.64 -3.86
N SER A 34 5.70 -16.46 -4.34
CA SER A 34 7.12 -16.09 -4.48
C SER A 34 7.54 -16.22 -5.93
N TYR A 35 8.26 -15.24 -6.43
CA TYR A 35 8.76 -15.16 -7.79
C TYR A 35 10.26 -14.88 -7.73
N ASN A 36 11.04 -15.93 -7.94
CA ASN A 36 12.50 -15.82 -8.01
C ASN A 36 12.93 -15.54 -9.44
N HIS A 37 13.96 -14.74 -9.60
CA HIS A 37 14.49 -14.47 -10.92
C HIS A 37 14.98 -15.76 -11.60
N PRO A 38 14.66 -16.01 -12.90
CA PRO A 38 14.96 -17.26 -13.59
C PRO A 38 16.45 -17.62 -13.66
N ASN A 39 17.34 -16.64 -13.58
CA ASN A 39 18.79 -16.84 -13.69
C ASN A 39 19.46 -17.34 -12.41
N GLY A 40 18.69 -17.66 -11.34
CA GLY A 40 19.14 -18.49 -10.21
C GLY A 40 20.30 -17.94 -9.36
N GLY A 41 20.58 -16.65 -9.41
CA GLY A 41 21.51 -16.00 -8.48
C GLY A 41 20.85 -15.77 -7.12
N ALA A 42 21.64 -15.75 -6.04
CA ALA A 42 21.15 -15.30 -4.75
C ALA A 42 20.95 -13.78 -4.82
N ASN A 43 19.71 -13.32 -5.04
CA ASN A 43 19.40 -11.91 -5.00
C ASN A 43 19.39 -11.41 -3.54
N GLU A 44 19.96 -10.23 -3.31
CA GLU A 44 19.93 -9.56 -2.00
C GLU A 44 18.79 -8.53 -1.92
N ARG A 45 17.94 -8.45 -2.96
CA ARG A 45 16.89 -7.44 -3.12
C ARG A 45 15.53 -8.09 -3.29
N LEU A 46 14.55 -7.59 -2.56
CA LEU A 46 13.20 -8.13 -2.55
C LEU A 46 12.17 -7.02 -2.74
N MET A 47 11.19 -7.24 -3.60
CA MET A 47 9.97 -6.45 -3.67
C MET A 47 8.81 -7.22 -3.03
N VAL A 48 8.13 -6.58 -2.09
CA VAL A 48 6.93 -7.12 -1.43
C VAL A 48 5.70 -6.39 -1.94
N PHE A 49 4.85 -7.10 -2.67
CA PHE A 49 3.65 -6.54 -3.29
C PHE A 49 2.44 -6.65 -2.35
N LEU A 50 1.91 -5.53 -1.90
CA LEU A 50 0.74 -5.44 -1.05
C LEU A 50 -0.50 -5.06 -1.86
N ARG A 51 -1.48 -5.97 -1.87
CA ARG A 51 -2.71 -5.85 -2.68
C ARG A 51 -3.68 -4.80 -2.16
N GLY A 52 -4.51 -4.27 -3.05
CA GLY A 52 -5.69 -3.48 -2.69
C GLY A 52 -6.83 -4.34 -2.11
N MET A 53 -7.94 -3.71 -1.76
CA MET A 53 -9.12 -4.39 -1.19
C MET A 53 -9.76 -5.37 -2.20
N GLY A 54 -9.83 -4.97 -3.46
CA GLY A 54 -10.32 -5.84 -4.54
C GLY A 54 -9.27 -6.81 -5.08
N GLY A 55 -9.66 -7.93 -5.65
CA GLY A 55 -8.76 -8.94 -6.19
C GLY A 55 -8.07 -9.79 -5.11
N ASN A 56 -6.94 -10.38 -5.46
CA ASN A 56 -6.10 -11.17 -4.56
C ASN A 56 -4.61 -11.02 -4.95
N HIS A 57 -3.72 -11.73 -4.28
CA HIS A 57 -2.27 -11.66 -4.53
C HIS A 57 -1.85 -12.20 -5.90
N HIS A 58 -2.64 -13.04 -6.58
CA HIS A 58 -2.41 -13.44 -7.98
C HIS A 58 -2.65 -12.31 -8.99
N SER A 59 -3.31 -11.21 -8.57
CA SER A 59 -3.58 -10.09 -9.48
C SER A 59 -2.30 -9.47 -10.04
N PHE A 60 -1.20 -9.47 -9.30
CA PHE A 60 0.07 -8.89 -9.76
C PHE A 60 0.66 -9.66 -10.95
N GLU A 61 0.61 -10.98 -10.91
CA GLU A 61 1.01 -11.84 -12.01
C GLU A 61 0.05 -11.71 -13.20
N LYS A 62 -1.25 -11.85 -12.93
CA LYS A 62 -2.30 -11.74 -13.96
C LYS A 62 -2.26 -10.42 -14.72
N GLU A 63 -1.94 -9.33 -14.05
CA GLU A 63 -1.88 -7.99 -14.63
C GLU A 63 -0.49 -7.64 -15.22
N GLY A 64 0.46 -8.59 -15.22
CA GLY A 64 1.76 -8.45 -15.85
C GLY A 64 2.79 -7.65 -15.05
N LEU A 65 2.51 -7.29 -13.78
CA LEU A 65 3.44 -6.49 -12.99
C LEU A 65 4.69 -7.28 -12.59
N VAL A 66 4.53 -8.59 -12.38
CA VAL A 66 5.64 -9.50 -12.06
C VAL A 66 6.58 -9.66 -13.26
N SER A 67 6.04 -9.87 -14.48
CA SER A 67 6.86 -9.99 -15.69
C SER A 67 7.63 -8.71 -15.99
N ASP A 68 7.02 -7.54 -15.76
CA ASP A 68 7.70 -6.25 -15.94
C ASP A 68 8.97 -6.14 -15.05
N VAL A 69 8.98 -6.72 -13.83
CA VAL A 69 10.17 -6.76 -12.96
C VAL A 69 11.22 -7.73 -13.52
N CYS A 70 10.80 -8.94 -13.89
CA CYS A 70 11.71 -9.95 -14.46
C CYS A 70 12.46 -9.39 -15.68
N ASP A 71 11.78 -8.61 -16.52
CA ASP A 71 12.35 -8.07 -17.75
C ASP A 71 13.28 -6.88 -17.52
N ARG A 72 13.04 -6.07 -16.49
CA ARG A 72 13.69 -4.77 -16.29
C ARG A 72 14.62 -4.72 -15.09
N MET A 73 14.36 -5.51 -14.08
CA MET A 73 15.04 -5.46 -12.78
C MET A 73 15.46 -6.88 -12.31
N PRO A 74 16.33 -7.55 -13.06
CA PRO A 74 16.70 -8.95 -12.79
C PRO A 74 17.38 -9.19 -11.44
N ALA A 75 17.80 -8.13 -10.74
CA ALA A 75 18.39 -8.21 -9.41
C ALA A 75 17.38 -8.29 -8.26
N TYR A 76 16.07 -8.27 -8.57
CA TYR A 76 15.03 -8.34 -7.55
C TYR A 76 14.25 -9.65 -7.63
N ASP A 77 14.11 -10.30 -6.50
CA ASP A 77 13.06 -11.29 -6.27
C ASP A 77 11.78 -10.59 -5.81
N MET A 78 10.66 -11.28 -5.89
CA MET A 78 9.37 -10.72 -5.51
C MET A 78 8.58 -11.69 -4.65
N VAL A 79 7.82 -11.14 -3.71
CA VAL A 79 6.80 -11.87 -2.97
C VAL A 79 5.49 -11.10 -2.96
N ALA A 80 4.38 -11.81 -3.04
CA ALA A 80 3.05 -11.25 -2.96
C ALA A 80 2.25 -11.95 -1.85
N PRO A 81 2.27 -11.43 -0.61
CA PRO A 81 1.44 -11.96 0.46
C PRO A 81 -0.03 -11.65 0.22
N ASN A 82 -0.90 -12.58 0.61
CA ASN A 82 -2.36 -12.35 0.55
C ASN A 82 -2.83 -11.47 1.71
N ALA A 83 -2.26 -10.28 1.83
CA ALA A 83 -2.56 -9.27 2.85
C ALA A 83 -3.96 -8.66 2.63
N HIS A 84 -5.01 -9.45 2.81
CA HIS A 84 -6.40 -9.03 2.60
C HIS A 84 -6.95 -8.22 3.78
N TYR A 85 -8.14 -7.61 3.57
CA TYR A 85 -8.79 -6.75 4.56
C TYR A 85 -8.92 -7.36 5.97
N GLY A 86 -9.05 -8.69 6.09
CA GLY A 86 -9.14 -9.37 7.39
C GLY A 86 -7.97 -9.03 8.31
N TYR A 87 -6.74 -9.01 7.79
CA TYR A 87 -5.53 -8.66 8.56
C TYR A 87 -5.50 -7.19 9.02
N PHE A 88 -6.16 -6.29 8.30
CA PHE A 88 -6.36 -4.91 8.74
C PHE A 88 -7.43 -4.82 9.83
N ALA A 89 -8.53 -5.55 9.65
CA ALA A 89 -9.67 -5.53 10.56
C ALA A 89 -9.32 -6.10 11.95
N ASP A 90 -8.55 -7.17 12.01
CA ASP A 90 -8.10 -7.80 13.26
C ASP A 90 -6.76 -7.24 13.77
N ARG A 91 -6.20 -6.23 13.07
CA ARG A 91 -4.93 -5.56 13.42
C ARG A 91 -3.71 -6.50 13.46
N SER A 92 -3.74 -7.61 12.76
CA SER A 92 -2.64 -8.57 12.72
C SER A 92 -1.64 -8.30 11.59
N LEU A 93 -1.95 -7.38 10.66
CA LEU A 93 -1.16 -7.16 9.45
C LEU A 93 0.33 -6.91 9.75
N MET A 94 0.65 -5.97 10.65
CA MET A 94 2.04 -5.59 10.94
C MET A 94 2.82 -6.78 11.46
N ARG A 95 2.28 -7.46 12.46
CA ARG A 95 2.88 -8.66 13.04
C ARG A 95 3.04 -9.78 12.00
N ARG A 96 2.01 -10.03 11.17
CA ARG A 96 2.10 -11.06 10.13
C ARG A 96 3.10 -10.70 9.04
N MET A 97 3.17 -9.43 8.64
CA MET A 97 4.20 -8.97 7.70
C MET A 97 5.60 -9.21 8.26
N LYS A 98 5.84 -8.86 9.53
CA LYS A 98 7.12 -9.08 10.20
C LYS A 98 7.48 -10.57 10.25
N GLU A 99 6.61 -11.37 10.88
CA GLU A 99 6.89 -12.79 11.18
C GLU A 99 6.90 -13.69 9.93
N ASP A 100 6.02 -13.43 8.95
CA ASP A 100 5.82 -14.34 7.81
C ASP A 100 6.60 -13.93 6.57
N ILE A 101 6.96 -12.65 6.43
CA ILE A 101 7.56 -12.10 5.21
C ILE A 101 8.96 -11.53 5.47
N ILE A 102 9.08 -10.55 6.37
CA ILE A 102 10.29 -9.73 6.49
C ILE A 102 11.40 -10.48 7.23
N ASP A 103 11.12 -11.06 8.42
CA ASP A 103 12.12 -11.84 9.16
C ASP A 103 12.62 -13.05 8.34
N PRO A 104 11.74 -13.82 7.67
CA PRO A 104 12.19 -14.88 6.75
C PRO A 104 12.99 -14.34 5.56
N ALA A 105 12.70 -13.13 5.06
CA ALA A 105 13.49 -12.52 3.98
C ALA A 105 14.90 -12.18 4.46
N HIS A 106 15.03 -11.52 5.61
CA HIS A 106 16.35 -11.25 6.21
C HIS A 106 17.13 -12.53 6.50
N ALA A 107 16.48 -13.57 7.01
CA ALA A 107 17.10 -14.87 7.26
C ALA A 107 17.61 -15.57 5.97
N ARG A 108 17.03 -15.25 4.82
CA ARG A 108 17.50 -15.72 3.49
C ARG A 108 18.60 -14.85 2.90
N GLY A 109 18.96 -13.73 3.54
CA GLY A 109 20.03 -12.83 3.09
C GLY A 109 19.58 -11.62 2.27
N TYR A 110 18.27 -11.36 2.16
CA TYR A 110 17.81 -10.12 1.54
C TYR A 110 18.21 -8.91 2.41
N LYS A 111 18.86 -7.92 1.79
CA LYS A 111 19.38 -6.70 2.43
C LYS A 111 18.58 -5.46 2.08
N GLU A 112 17.98 -5.44 0.89
CA GLU A 112 17.16 -4.34 0.39
C GLU A 112 15.72 -4.84 0.20
N ILE A 113 14.79 -4.33 1.00
CA ILE A 113 13.37 -4.68 0.88
C ILE A 113 12.57 -3.44 0.50
N TRP A 114 11.84 -3.54 -0.61
CA TRP A 114 10.91 -2.51 -1.07
C TRP A 114 9.48 -2.97 -0.88
N LEU A 115 8.62 -2.09 -0.34
CA LEU A 115 7.18 -2.32 -0.27
C LEU A 115 6.47 -1.64 -1.44
N ILE A 116 5.75 -2.42 -2.22
CA ILE A 116 4.97 -1.94 -3.37
C ILE A 116 3.49 -2.06 -3.01
N GLY A 117 2.87 -0.97 -2.61
CA GLY A 117 1.51 -0.99 -2.06
C GLY A 117 0.46 -0.38 -3.00
N PHE A 118 -0.58 -1.16 -3.33
CA PHE A 118 -1.68 -0.75 -4.18
C PHE A 118 -2.92 -0.42 -3.34
N SER A 119 -3.49 0.79 -3.48
CA SER A 119 -4.72 1.17 -2.79
C SER A 119 -4.62 0.95 -1.27
N MET A 120 -5.42 0.04 -0.70
CA MET A 120 -5.33 -0.39 0.71
C MET A 120 -3.96 -1.00 1.05
N GLY A 121 -3.33 -1.69 0.11
CA GLY A 121 -1.95 -2.20 0.29
C GLY A 121 -0.93 -1.07 0.46
N GLY A 122 -1.18 0.11 -0.14
CA GLY A 122 -0.38 1.32 0.11
C GLY A 122 -0.49 1.81 1.55
N LEU A 123 -1.70 1.78 2.14
CA LEU A 123 -1.87 2.01 3.57
C LEU A 123 -1.09 0.98 4.39
N GLY A 124 -1.17 -0.31 4.02
CA GLY A 124 -0.43 -1.38 4.71
C GLY A 124 1.08 -1.18 4.67
N ALA A 125 1.63 -0.77 3.52
CA ALA A 125 3.05 -0.45 3.37
C ALA A 125 3.47 0.70 4.30
N LEU A 126 2.69 1.76 4.36
CA LEU A 126 2.95 2.90 5.25
C LEU A 126 2.89 2.50 6.73
N LEU A 127 1.83 1.80 7.14
CA LEU A 127 1.67 1.36 8.53
C LEU A 127 2.82 0.44 8.96
N TYR A 128 3.26 -0.49 8.09
CA TYR A 128 4.42 -1.33 8.38
C TYR A 128 5.70 -0.49 8.57
N THR A 129 5.94 0.46 7.67
CA THR A 129 7.14 1.30 7.73
C THR A 129 7.14 2.26 8.93
N ILE A 130 5.97 2.68 9.41
CA ILE A 130 5.85 3.45 10.67
C ILE A 130 6.38 2.64 11.86
N ASP A 131 6.02 1.35 11.92
CA ASP A 131 6.42 0.47 13.04
C ASP A 131 7.85 -0.07 12.89
N HIS A 132 8.33 -0.29 11.64
CA HIS A 132 9.59 -0.96 11.32
C HIS A 132 10.34 -0.26 10.17
N PRO A 133 10.75 1.01 10.33
CA PRO A 133 11.44 1.76 9.26
C PRO A 133 12.80 1.16 8.91
N GLU A 134 13.45 0.48 9.85
CA GLU A 134 14.77 -0.15 9.69
C GLU A 134 14.77 -1.34 8.71
N ASP A 135 13.62 -1.97 8.51
CA ASP A 135 13.48 -3.12 7.62
C ASP A 135 13.36 -2.72 6.15
N ILE A 136 13.02 -1.46 5.85
CA ILE A 136 12.52 -1.05 4.53
C ILE A 136 13.45 -0.04 3.87
N GLN A 137 13.89 -0.37 2.65
CA GLN A 137 14.75 0.50 1.82
C GLN A 137 13.95 1.57 1.07
N GLY A 138 12.71 1.30 0.73
CA GLY A 138 11.84 2.26 0.03
C GLY A 138 10.41 1.76 -0.13
N ILE A 139 9.51 2.70 -0.41
CA ILE A 139 8.08 2.42 -0.62
C ILE A 139 7.65 2.99 -1.96
N TYR A 140 6.92 2.21 -2.74
CA TYR A 140 6.15 2.72 -3.86
C TYR A 140 4.66 2.55 -3.61
N LEU A 141 3.97 3.67 -3.54
CA LEU A 141 2.53 3.77 -3.33
C LEU A 141 1.82 3.95 -4.67
N VAL A 142 1.03 2.97 -5.07
CA VAL A 142 0.20 3.04 -6.28
C VAL A 142 -1.24 3.30 -5.89
N ALA A 143 -1.72 4.49 -6.15
CA ALA A 143 -3.08 4.94 -5.83
C ALA A 143 -3.49 4.64 -4.37
N PRO A 144 -2.69 5.01 -3.36
CA PRO A 144 -2.90 4.61 -1.98
C PRO A 144 -4.20 5.17 -1.41
N PHE A 145 -4.80 4.40 -0.47
CA PHE A 145 -5.83 4.90 0.42
C PHE A 145 -5.18 5.56 1.63
N LEU A 146 -5.38 6.86 1.82
CA LEU A 146 -4.69 7.67 2.84
C LEU A 146 -5.65 8.26 3.90
N GLY A 147 -6.87 7.74 3.98
CA GLY A 147 -7.85 8.15 4.97
C GLY A 147 -9.18 8.58 4.36
N TYR A 148 -10.12 8.85 5.25
CA TYR A 148 -11.48 9.27 4.89
C TYR A 148 -11.58 10.80 4.79
N HIS A 149 -12.67 11.28 4.18
CA HIS A 149 -12.90 12.72 3.95
C HIS A 149 -12.73 13.61 5.18
N ALA A 150 -13.09 13.12 6.37
CA ALA A 150 -13.01 13.93 7.59
C ALA A 150 -11.60 14.44 7.87
N ILE A 151 -10.61 13.55 7.87
CA ILE A 151 -9.20 13.95 8.10
C ILE A 151 -8.62 14.72 6.91
N LEU A 152 -8.98 14.32 5.67
CA LEU A 152 -8.46 14.99 4.47
C LEU A 152 -8.97 16.44 4.38
N ASN A 153 -10.25 16.67 4.66
CA ASN A 153 -10.84 18.02 4.70
C ASN A 153 -10.24 18.87 5.83
N GLU A 154 -9.95 18.27 6.99
CA GLU A 154 -9.28 18.96 8.11
C GLU A 154 -7.89 19.46 7.70
N ILE A 155 -7.10 18.59 7.05
CA ILE A 155 -5.77 18.94 6.55
C ILE A 155 -5.84 20.02 5.48
N GLU A 156 -6.77 19.90 4.54
CA GLU A 156 -6.98 20.89 3.49
C GLU A 156 -7.40 22.24 4.06
N ALA A 157 -8.33 22.27 5.02
CA ALA A 157 -8.79 23.48 5.70
C ALA A 157 -7.67 24.18 6.50
N ALA A 158 -6.68 23.43 6.97
CA ALA A 158 -5.49 23.98 7.63
C ALA A 158 -4.46 24.59 6.65
N GLY A 159 -4.70 24.50 5.33
CA GLY A 159 -3.78 24.96 4.29
C GLY A 159 -2.80 23.88 3.81
N GLY A 160 -3.08 22.61 4.09
CA GLY A 160 -2.29 21.46 3.66
C GLY A 160 -1.45 20.82 4.77
N VAL A 161 -0.75 19.75 4.42
CA VAL A 161 -0.05 18.88 5.41
C VAL A 161 0.99 19.65 6.23
N ARG A 162 1.72 20.59 5.61
CA ARG A 162 2.79 21.34 6.32
C ARG A 162 2.24 22.25 7.41
N GLN A 163 1.07 22.87 7.18
CA GLN A 163 0.40 23.80 8.09
C GLN A 163 -0.48 23.09 9.12
N TRP A 164 -0.92 21.88 8.79
CA TRP A 164 -1.81 21.11 9.65
C TRP A 164 -1.12 20.67 10.93
N GLU A 165 -1.79 20.86 12.07
CA GLU A 165 -1.35 20.40 13.37
C GLU A 165 -2.27 19.28 13.88
N PRO A 166 -1.73 18.09 14.19
CA PRO A 166 -2.55 16.95 14.59
C PRO A 166 -3.25 17.13 15.94
N GLY A 167 -2.78 18.03 16.81
CA GLY A 167 -3.26 18.16 18.17
C GLY A 167 -2.94 16.93 19.03
N ASN A 168 -3.62 16.85 20.19
CA ASN A 168 -3.53 15.67 21.03
C ASN A 168 -4.49 14.58 20.53
N PHE A 169 -4.00 13.38 20.35
CA PHE A 169 -4.83 12.25 19.88
C PHE A 169 -4.26 10.91 20.41
N ASP A 170 -5.13 9.89 20.44
CA ASP A 170 -4.73 8.51 20.70
C ASP A 170 -4.38 7.82 19.36
N PRO A 171 -3.09 7.48 19.09
CA PRO A 171 -2.67 6.88 17.83
C PRO A 171 -3.40 5.56 17.54
N TYR A 172 -3.76 4.82 18.59
CA TYR A 172 -4.40 3.52 18.46
C TYR A 172 -5.85 3.62 17.97
N GLN A 173 -6.54 4.69 18.33
CA GLN A 173 -7.92 4.94 17.91
C GLN A 173 -8.00 5.83 16.67
N GLN A 174 -7.05 6.75 16.51
CA GLN A 174 -7.04 7.76 15.45
C GLN A 174 -5.90 7.53 14.46
N TRP A 175 -5.83 6.31 13.90
CA TRP A 175 -4.78 5.87 12.99
C TRP A 175 -4.54 6.83 11.80
N GLN A 176 -5.59 7.49 11.29
CA GLN A 176 -5.46 8.44 10.18
C GLN A 176 -4.67 9.68 10.58
N ARG A 177 -4.88 10.16 11.80
CA ARG A 177 -4.16 11.29 12.37
C ARG A 177 -2.69 10.94 12.63
N MET A 178 -2.45 9.74 13.17
CA MET A 178 -1.11 9.17 13.34
C MET A 178 -0.39 9.03 11.99
N LEU A 179 -1.05 8.49 10.97
CA LEU A 179 -0.48 8.35 9.63
C LEU A 179 -0.04 9.70 9.05
N TRP A 180 -0.93 10.72 9.07
CA TRP A 180 -0.63 12.02 8.51
C TRP A 180 0.41 12.81 9.33
N GLN A 181 0.45 12.63 10.63
CA GLN A 181 1.53 13.16 11.48
C GLN A 181 2.86 12.55 11.08
N TRP A 182 2.92 11.24 10.93
CA TRP A 182 4.14 10.56 10.51
C TRP A 182 4.59 10.99 9.11
N LEU A 183 3.66 11.08 8.15
CA LEU A 183 3.97 11.56 6.80
C LEU A 183 4.54 12.98 6.82
N LYS A 184 3.94 13.89 7.60
CA LYS A 184 4.45 15.26 7.78
C LYS A 184 5.90 15.25 8.31
N GLN A 185 6.17 14.49 9.35
CA GLN A 185 7.49 14.40 9.98
C GLN A 185 8.51 13.72 9.07
N ASN A 186 8.17 12.57 8.51
CA ASN A 186 9.07 11.77 7.69
C ASN A 186 9.55 12.52 6.44
N VAL A 187 8.66 13.24 5.77
CA VAL A 187 9.02 13.97 4.55
C VAL A 187 9.75 15.28 4.87
N ALA A 188 9.40 15.95 5.96
CA ALA A 188 10.05 17.21 6.34
C ALA A 188 11.51 17.02 6.77
N GLU A 189 11.79 15.92 7.45
CA GLU A 189 13.12 15.66 8.04
C GLU A 189 14.07 14.94 7.06
N GLN A 190 13.60 14.46 5.92
CA GLN A 190 14.36 13.70 4.90
C GLN A 190 15.20 12.53 5.46
N THR A 191 14.86 12.05 6.64
CA THR A 191 15.71 11.16 7.46
C THR A 191 15.38 9.70 7.29
N THR A 192 14.34 9.35 6.54
CA THR A 192 13.77 8.03 6.57
C THR A 192 13.52 7.47 5.17
N VAL A 193 12.84 6.37 5.13
CA VAL A 193 12.53 5.57 3.96
C VAL A 193 11.96 6.40 2.80
N PRO A 194 12.57 6.42 1.61
CA PRO A 194 12.06 7.16 0.47
C PRO A 194 10.69 6.65 0.04
N ILE A 195 9.76 7.60 -0.13
CA ILE A 195 8.39 7.33 -0.60
C ILE A 195 8.26 7.83 -2.03
N TYR A 196 7.82 6.94 -2.91
CA TYR A 196 7.39 7.25 -4.27
C TYR A 196 5.87 7.11 -4.35
N LEU A 197 5.21 7.99 -5.09
CA LEU A 197 3.76 8.05 -5.20
C LEU A 197 3.33 8.06 -6.66
N GLY A 198 2.44 7.15 -7.02
CA GLY A 198 1.79 7.15 -8.32
C GLY A 198 0.27 7.15 -8.20
N PHE A 199 -0.45 7.99 -8.98
CA PHE A 199 -1.90 7.99 -8.99
C PHE A 199 -2.54 8.50 -10.27
N GLY A 200 -3.77 8.05 -10.53
CA GLY A 200 -4.61 8.54 -11.62
C GLY A 200 -5.22 9.91 -11.28
N GLN A 201 -5.27 10.81 -12.24
CA GLN A 201 -5.77 12.19 -12.03
C GLN A 201 -7.25 12.25 -11.62
N THR A 202 -8.03 11.22 -11.97
CA THR A 202 -9.44 11.07 -11.61
C THR A 202 -9.69 9.90 -10.64
N ASP A 203 -8.65 9.53 -9.87
CA ASP A 203 -8.77 8.49 -8.85
C ASP A 203 -9.77 8.90 -7.77
N ARG A 204 -10.59 7.95 -7.30
CA ARG A 204 -11.60 8.22 -6.23
C ARG A 204 -10.99 8.63 -4.89
N TYR A 205 -9.70 8.33 -4.67
CA TYR A 205 -8.95 8.72 -3.47
C TYR A 205 -7.96 9.85 -3.73
N VAL A 206 -8.10 10.54 -4.85
CA VAL A 206 -7.15 11.57 -5.34
C VAL A 206 -6.93 12.71 -4.34
N ALA A 207 -7.89 13.02 -3.48
CA ALA A 207 -7.75 14.07 -2.46
C ALA A 207 -6.56 13.79 -1.53
N GLY A 208 -6.50 12.61 -0.92
CA GLY A 208 -5.37 12.22 -0.07
C GLY A 208 -4.06 12.11 -0.85
N GLN A 209 -4.11 11.58 -2.07
CA GLN A 209 -2.93 11.43 -2.94
C GLN A 209 -2.33 12.80 -3.31
N ARG A 210 -3.16 13.81 -3.60
CA ARG A 210 -2.71 15.19 -3.86
C ARG A 210 -2.11 15.84 -2.61
N LEU A 211 -2.69 15.63 -1.44
CA LEU A 211 -2.12 16.13 -0.18
C LEU A 211 -0.73 15.54 0.06
N LEU A 212 -0.55 14.24 -0.17
CA LEU A 212 0.77 13.62 -0.07
C LEU A 212 1.73 14.14 -1.12
N ALA A 213 1.29 14.31 -2.37
CA ALA A 213 2.10 14.84 -3.46
C ALA A 213 2.64 16.25 -3.17
N GLN A 214 1.92 17.09 -2.40
CA GLN A 214 2.36 18.45 -2.04
C GLN A 214 3.60 18.48 -1.15
N ILE A 215 3.89 17.39 -0.45
CA ILE A 215 5.02 17.32 0.48
C ILE A 215 6.16 16.45 -0.01
N LEU A 216 5.94 15.61 -1.03
CA LEU A 216 6.98 14.79 -1.65
C LEU A 216 7.81 15.59 -2.67
N PRO A 217 9.09 15.23 -2.89
CA PRO A 217 9.88 15.72 -4.02
C PRO A 217 9.17 15.39 -5.35
N ALA A 218 9.16 16.35 -6.29
CA ALA A 218 8.41 16.22 -7.53
C ALA A 218 8.85 15.00 -8.38
N GLU A 219 10.12 14.66 -8.36
CA GLU A 219 10.69 13.49 -9.05
C GLU A 219 10.22 12.14 -8.49
N ARG A 220 9.58 12.14 -7.33
CA ARG A 220 8.99 10.95 -6.71
C ARG A 220 7.48 10.85 -6.88
N VAL A 221 6.88 11.76 -7.66
CA VAL A 221 5.43 11.79 -7.87
C VAL A 221 5.13 11.52 -9.34
N PHE A 222 4.37 10.46 -9.61
CA PHE A 222 3.93 10.05 -10.94
C PHE A 222 2.42 10.19 -11.08
N THR A 223 1.97 10.82 -12.15
CA THR A 223 0.54 10.93 -12.43
C THR A 223 0.23 10.48 -13.85
N VAL A 224 -0.92 9.85 -14.02
CA VAL A 224 -1.45 9.44 -15.33
C VAL A 224 -2.90 9.88 -15.47
N PRO A 225 -3.41 10.06 -16.69
CA PRO A 225 -4.86 10.11 -16.91
C PRO A 225 -5.52 8.83 -16.39
N GLY A 226 -6.79 8.93 -15.95
CA GLY A 226 -7.57 7.76 -15.52
C GLY A 226 -7.80 7.71 -14.01
N GLY A 227 -8.48 6.64 -13.58
CA GLY A 227 -9.00 6.46 -12.23
C GLY A 227 -8.32 5.34 -11.45
N HIS A 228 -9.10 4.75 -10.52
CA HIS A 228 -8.64 3.72 -9.57
C HIS A 228 -8.78 2.31 -10.17
N GLY A 229 -7.90 1.96 -11.09
CA GLY A 229 -7.94 0.65 -11.76
C GLY A 229 -6.62 0.23 -12.38
N TYR A 230 -6.53 -1.04 -12.80
CA TYR A 230 -5.27 -1.62 -13.29
C TYR A 230 -4.74 -0.96 -14.56
N GLU A 231 -5.55 -0.31 -15.37
CA GLU A 231 -5.08 0.48 -16.50
C GLU A 231 -4.12 1.58 -16.03
N SER A 232 -4.56 2.39 -15.06
CA SER A 232 -3.72 3.42 -14.42
C SER A 232 -2.56 2.79 -13.66
N PHE A 233 -2.81 1.71 -12.90
CA PHE A 233 -1.79 1.05 -12.07
C PHE A 233 -0.64 0.51 -12.89
N ARG A 234 -0.90 -0.13 -14.03
CA ARG A 234 0.15 -0.61 -14.95
C ARG A 234 0.98 0.52 -15.55
N SER A 235 0.32 1.63 -15.93
CA SER A 235 1.03 2.80 -16.45
C SER A 235 1.96 3.40 -15.39
N LEU A 236 1.48 3.58 -14.17
CA LEU A 236 2.24 4.07 -13.02
C LEU A 236 3.39 3.13 -12.65
N TRP A 237 3.15 1.81 -12.70
CA TRP A 237 4.17 0.79 -12.45
C TRP A 237 5.33 0.89 -13.44
N LYS A 238 5.03 1.02 -14.73
CA LYS A 238 6.06 1.20 -15.77
C LYS A 238 6.87 2.47 -15.58
N MET A 239 6.23 3.58 -15.19
CA MET A 239 6.94 4.83 -14.87
C MET A 239 7.88 4.64 -13.69
N PHE A 240 7.44 3.97 -12.63
CA PHE A 240 8.29 3.68 -11.47
C PHE A 240 9.50 2.83 -11.84
N LEU A 241 9.33 1.76 -12.60
CA LEU A 241 10.44 0.91 -13.06
C LEU A 241 11.44 1.65 -13.96
N GLN A 242 11.01 2.72 -14.63
CA GLN A 242 11.89 3.56 -15.48
C GLN A 242 12.62 4.64 -14.69
N HIS A 243 12.00 5.22 -13.67
CA HIS A 243 12.45 6.44 -13.01
C HIS A 243 12.50 6.34 -11.48
N GLY A 244 11.99 5.24 -10.91
CA GLY A 244 11.95 5.04 -9.46
C GLY A 244 13.32 4.67 -8.88
N GLY A 245 13.42 4.82 -7.56
CA GLY A 245 14.66 4.65 -6.81
C GLY A 245 15.23 3.23 -6.72
N CYS A 246 14.56 2.23 -7.31
CA CYS A 246 15.11 0.87 -7.45
C CYS A 246 16.19 0.82 -8.54
N TYR A 247 17.17 1.71 -8.47
CA TYR A 247 18.24 1.80 -9.46
C TYR A 247 19.26 0.66 -9.27
N CYS A 248 19.47 -0.15 -10.31
CA CYS A 248 20.64 -1.01 -10.38
C CYS A 248 21.85 -0.16 -10.77
N PRO A 249 22.87 0.04 -9.93
CA PRO A 249 24.11 0.63 -10.36
C PRO A 249 24.82 -0.37 -11.29
N GLY A 250 24.71 -0.21 -12.60
CA GLY A 250 25.36 -1.11 -13.55
C GLY A 250 25.08 -0.90 -15.03
N ASN A 251 24.10 -0.13 -15.42
CA ASN A 251 23.83 0.20 -16.83
C ASN A 251 24.09 1.68 -17.09
N ARG A 252 25.34 2.05 -17.29
CA ARG A 252 25.77 3.22 -18.06
C ARG A 252 26.52 2.74 -19.28
#